data_2bb286fdacf415c548374048947660eb
#
_entry.id   2bb286fdacf415c548374048947660eb
#
_cell.length_a   1.000
_cell.length_b   1.000
_cell.length_c   1.000
_cell.angle_alpha   90.00
_cell.angle_beta   90.00
_cell.angle_gamma   90.00
#
_symmetry.space_group_name_H-M   'P 1'
#
loop_
_entity.id
_entity.type
_entity.pdbx_description
1 polymer ?
#
loop_
_entity_poly.entity_id
_entity_poly.type
_entity_poly.pdbx_seq_one_letter_code
_entity_poly.pdbx_strand_id
1 'polypeptide(L)'
;MAVQEIWLVRHGESVANVAAARAEAAGEDLIDVPYRDADVPLSPLGEEQSRALGQELADRRIDDVPVTLWVSPYLRAQQTIEIALAAGGLTEPAKRVDERLRDRELGVLDLHTLQGVRNRHPDEERRRQWLGKFYHRPAGGESWADVMLRLRSALADVDRLEGTERLVVAAHDAVVMMVVAVCLDLDEPALMEFARTNAVANASLTRLRREHAGAPWVLEEFSSVEHLDDEEVTEHTGRKDDEHVR
;
A
#
# COMPACT_ATOMS: atom_id res chain seq x y z
N MET A 1 -22.80 -13.18 -8.73
CA MET A 1 -21.40 -13.35 -9.16
C MET A 1 -20.54 -13.11 -7.93
N ALA A 2 -19.44 -13.78 -7.79
CA ALA A 2 -18.51 -13.60 -6.67
C ALA A 2 -17.23 -12.95 -7.19
N VAL A 3 -16.50 -12.21 -6.35
CA VAL A 3 -15.23 -11.60 -6.71
C VAL A 3 -14.22 -12.66 -7.13
N GLN A 4 -13.70 -12.54 -8.33
CA GLN A 4 -12.67 -13.43 -8.87
C GLN A 4 -11.32 -12.73 -9.05
N GLU A 5 -11.30 -11.39 -9.08
CA GLU A 5 -10.08 -10.61 -9.21
C GLU A 5 -10.00 -9.53 -8.13
N ILE A 6 -8.80 -9.35 -7.58
CA ILE A 6 -8.46 -8.21 -6.73
C ILE A 6 -7.32 -7.46 -7.39
N TRP A 7 -7.53 -6.18 -7.68
CA TRP A 7 -6.55 -5.27 -8.21
C TRP A 7 -6.17 -4.28 -7.14
N LEU A 8 -4.93 -4.33 -6.68
CA LEU A 8 -4.41 -3.49 -5.62
C LEU A 8 -3.58 -2.37 -6.23
N VAL A 9 -3.90 -1.15 -5.89
CA VAL A 9 -3.20 0.06 -6.31
C VAL A 9 -2.56 0.68 -5.08
N ARG A 10 -1.24 0.87 -5.08
CA ARG A 10 -0.57 1.76 -4.14
C ARG A 10 -0.77 3.20 -4.60
N HIS A 11 -0.99 4.13 -3.66
CA HIS A 11 -1.06 5.55 -3.98
C HIS A 11 0.19 6.05 -4.72
N GLY A 12 0.03 7.07 -5.57
CA GLY A 12 1.13 7.78 -6.22
C GLY A 12 2.04 8.46 -5.20
N GLU A 13 3.20 8.95 -5.62
CA GLU A 13 4.12 9.64 -4.74
C GLU A 13 3.40 10.77 -3.97
N SER A 14 3.62 10.85 -2.67
CA SER A 14 3.05 11.88 -1.81
C SER A 14 4.08 12.96 -1.42
N VAL A 15 3.59 14.11 -1.00
CA VAL A 15 4.45 15.17 -0.42
C VAL A 15 5.28 14.64 0.75
N ALA A 16 4.74 13.72 1.55
CA ALA A 16 5.49 13.10 2.64
C ALA A 16 6.58 12.14 2.13
N ASN A 17 6.36 11.42 1.03
CA ASN A 17 7.41 10.61 0.41
C ASN A 17 8.61 11.46 -0.03
N VAL A 18 8.35 12.59 -0.68
CA VAL A 18 9.39 13.55 -1.10
C VAL A 18 10.13 14.12 0.10
N ALA A 19 9.40 14.54 1.14
CA ALA A 19 9.99 15.08 2.35
C ALA A 19 10.86 14.04 3.09
N ALA A 20 10.39 12.77 3.17
CA ALA A 20 11.13 11.68 3.77
C ALA A 20 12.43 11.39 3.02
N ALA A 21 12.38 11.28 1.70
CA ALA A 21 13.58 11.05 0.88
C ALA A 21 14.61 12.19 1.05
N ARG A 22 14.15 13.44 1.12
CA ARG A 22 15.00 14.61 1.33
C ARG A 22 15.64 14.60 2.72
N ALA A 23 14.87 14.33 3.77
CA ALA A 23 15.35 14.27 5.15
C ALA A 23 16.38 13.13 5.32
N GLU A 24 16.13 11.97 4.76
CA GLU A 24 17.06 10.83 4.73
C GLU A 24 18.39 11.19 4.03
N ALA A 25 18.32 11.81 2.85
CA ALA A 25 19.50 12.24 2.08
C ALA A 25 20.31 13.32 2.82
N ALA A 26 19.65 14.19 3.60
CA ALA A 26 20.28 15.23 4.42
C ALA A 26 20.79 14.71 5.78
N GLY A 27 20.49 13.45 6.16
CA GLY A 27 20.81 12.89 7.48
C GLY A 27 20.06 13.57 8.62
N GLU A 28 18.86 14.08 8.36
CA GLU A 28 18.01 14.71 9.37
C GLU A 28 17.29 13.66 10.22
N ASP A 29 17.01 13.99 11.47
CA ASP A 29 16.26 13.10 12.36
C ASP A 29 14.76 13.09 12.09
N LEU A 30 14.21 14.20 11.61
CA LEU A 30 12.78 14.43 11.44
C LEU A 30 12.43 14.74 9.99
N ILE A 31 11.24 14.30 9.63
CA ILE A 31 10.61 14.58 8.33
C ILE A 31 9.68 15.77 8.54
N ASP A 32 9.94 16.88 7.84
CA ASP A 32 9.13 18.11 7.95
C ASP A 32 7.95 18.04 6.99
N VAL A 33 6.78 17.72 7.55
CA VAL A 33 5.50 17.65 6.83
C VAL A 33 4.43 18.36 7.64
N PRO A 34 3.79 19.42 7.10
CA PRO A 34 2.80 20.23 7.84
C PRO A 34 1.39 19.63 7.88
N TYR A 35 1.25 18.33 7.56
CA TYR A 35 -0.03 17.63 7.47
C TYR A 35 -0.09 16.49 8.48
N ARG A 36 -1.31 16.14 8.94
CA ARG A 36 -1.53 14.81 9.52
C ARG A 36 -1.32 13.76 8.43
N ASP A 37 -0.85 12.59 8.75
CA ASP A 37 -0.58 11.53 7.77
C ASP A 37 -1.80 11.23 6.88
N ALA A 38 -3.02 11.21 7.45
CA ALA A 38 -4.25 11.01 6.68
C ALA A 38 -4.55 12.11 5.65
N ASP A 39 -4.05 13.34 5.87
CA ASP A 39 -4.34 14.52 5.05
C ASP A 39 -3.18 14.88 4.09
N VAL A 40 -2.13 14.05 4.04
CA VAL A 40 -1.00 14.25 3.13
C VAL A 40 -1.46 14.07 1.68
N PRO A 41 -1.30 15.10 0.82
CA PRO A 41 -1.68 15.02 -0.60
C PRO A 41 -0.60 14.31 -1.43
N LEU A 42 -0.93 14.03 -2.68
CA LEU A 42 0.04 13.64 -3.70
C LEU A 42 1.04 14.77 -3.98
N SER A 43 2.24 14.40 -4.41
CA SER A 43 3.20 15.30 -5.05
C SER A 43 2.77 15.57 -6.50
N PRO A 44 3.34 16.58 -7.19
CA PRO A 44 3.13 16.75 -8.63
C PRO A 44 3.44 15.50 -9.44
N LEU A 45 4.54 14.80 -9.11
CA LEU A 45 4.89 13.53 -9.75
C LEU A 45 3.85 12.44 -9.45
N GLY A 46 3.35 12.37 -8.20
CA GLY A 46 2.30 11.41 -7.85
C GLY A 46 0.98 11.63 -8.60
N GLU A 47 0.66 12.88 -8.97
CA GLU A 47 -0.46 13.15 -9.86
C GLU A 47 -0.21 12.67 -11.29
N GLU A 48 1.03 12.82 -11.82
CA GLU A 48 1.42 12.32 -13.14
C GLU A 48 1.39 10.80 -13.17
N GLN A 49 1.97 10.14 -12.18
CA GLN A 49 1.88 8.69 -11.98
C GLN A 49 0.43 8.20 -11.95
N SER A 50 -0.45 8.94 -11.28
CA SER A 50 -1.88 8.59 -11.19
C SER A 50 -2.59 8.72 -12.54
N ARG A 51 -2.20 9.70 -13.38
CA ARG A 51 -2.73 9.84 -14.75
C ARG A 51 -2.29 8.69 -15.65
N ALA A 52 -1.00 8.32 -15.58
CA ALA A 52 -0.47 7.18 -16.32
C ALA A 52 -1.14 5.86 -15.90
N LEU A 53 -1.33 5.64 -14.60
CA LEU A 53 -2.11 4.51 -14.09
C LEU A 53 -3.53 4.48 -14.68
N GLY A 54 -4.17 5.63 -14.85
CA GLY A 54 -5.51 5.71 -15.44
C GLY A 54 -5.57 5.21 -16.88
N GLN A 55 -4.58 5.54 -17.70
CA GLN A 55 -4.46 5.01 -19.06
C GLN A 55 -4.28 3.47 -19.04
N GLU A 56 -3.41 2.98 -18.16
CA GLU A 56 -3.17 1.54 -17.98
C GLU A 56 -4.43 0.78 -17.57
N LEU A 57 -5.21 1.33 -16.62
CA LEU A 57 -6.47 0.73 -16.19
C LEU A 57 -7.49 0.68 -17.35
N ALA A 58 -7.54 1.70 -18.21
CA ALA A 58 -8.38 1.73 -19.39
C ALA A 58 -7.92 0.73 -20.46
N ASP A 59 -6.62 0.66 -20.75
CA ASP A 59 -6.03 -0.27 -21.73
C ASP A 59 -6.25 -1.73 -21.30
N ARG A 60 -6.18 -2.01 -20.00
CA ARG A 60 -6.50 -3.32 -19.41
C ARG A 60 -7.99 -3.57 -19.25
N ARG A 61 -8.84 -2.63 -19.67
CA ARG A 61 -10.32 -2.75 -19.62
C ARG A 61 -10.80 -3.10 -18.21
N ILE A 62 -10.42 -2.29 -17.23
CA ILE A 62 -10.77 -2.55 -15.83
C ILE A 62 -12.28 -2.70 -15.62
N ASP A 63 -13.10 -2.06 -16.45
CA ASP A 63 -14.55 -1.97 -16.38
C ASP A 63 -15.29 -2.93 -17.35
N ASP A 64 -14.60 -3.91 -17.96
CA ASP A 64 -15.23 -4.94 -18.80
C ASP A 64 -16.08 -5.95 -18.01
N VAL A 65 -15.97 -5.97 -16.71
CA VAL A 65 -16.75 -6.74 -15.76
C VAL A 65 -17.26 -5.84 -14.62
N PRO A 66 -18.26 -6.27 -13.84
CA PRO A 66 -18.75 -5.49 -12.69
C PRO A 66 -17.64 -5.22 -11.65
N VAL A 67 -17.35 -3.94 -11.40
CA VAL A 67 -16.30 -3.47 -10.49
C VAL A 67 -16.90 -2.87 -9.23
N THR A 68 -16.27 -3.14 -8.09
CA THR A 68 -16.42 -2.38 -6.84
C THR A 68 -15.08 -1.79 -6.45
N LEU A 69 -15.08 -0.56 -5.93
CA LEU A 69 -13.89 0.16 -5.51
C LEU A 69 -13.88 0.31 -3.99
N TRP A 70 -12.83 -0.19 -3.35
CA TRP A 70 -12.52 0.08 -1.95
C TRP A 70 -11.31 1.01 -1.84
N VAL A 71 -11.42 2.03 -1.01
CA VAL A 71 -10.40 3.08 -0.92
C VAL A 71 -10.03 3.33 0.53
N SER A 72 -8.75 3.50 0.78
CA SER A 72 -8.24 4.02 2.05
C SER A 72 -8.86 5.40 2.35
N PRO A 73 -9.13 5.74 3.63
CA PRO A 73 -9.59 7.07 4.00
C PRO A 73 -8.52 8.16 3.81
N TYR A 74 -7.27 7.81 3.52
CA TYR A 74 -6.16 8.74 3.38
C TYR A 74 -6.20 9.47 2.03
N LEU A 75 -5.97 10.79 2.07
CA LEU A 75 -6.14 11.70 0.94
C LEU A 75 -5.35 11.24 -0.30
N ARG A 76 -4.08 10.88 -0.13
CA ARG A 76 -3.21 10.42 -1.24
C ARG A 76 -3.77 9.22 -2.00
N ALA A 77 -4.41 8.27 -1.30
CA ALA A 77 -5.02 7.11 -1.95
C ALA A 77 -6.32 7.47 -2.68
N GLN A 78 -7.13 8.37 -2.12
CA GLN A 78 -8.33 8.89 -2.76
C GLN A 78 -7.98 9.68 -4.02
N GLN A 79 -7.03 10.62 -3.94
CA GLN A 79 -6.57 11.41 -5.08
C GLN A 79 -6.01 10.51 -6.20
N THR A 80 -5.21 9.49 -5.86
CA THR A 80 -4.66 8.56 -6.86
C THR A 80 -5.75 7.94 -7.71
N ILE A 81 -6.75 7.34 -7.09
CA ILE A 81 -7.78 6.63 -7.85
C ILE A 81 -8.76 7.58 -8.55
N GLU A 82 -9.07 8.74 -7.97
CA GLU A 82 -9.91 9.76 -8.61
C GLU A 82 -9.25 10.33 -9.86
N ILE A 83 -7.95 10.66 -9.80
CA ILE A 83 -7.18 11.13 -10.96
C ILE A 83 -7.07 10.01 -12.01
N ALA A 84 -6.80 8.77 -11.60
CA ALA A 84 -6.69 7.64 -12.51
C ALA A 84 -8.01 7.38 -13.26
N LEU A 85 -9.14 7.31 -12.57
CA LEU A 85 -10.44 7.11 -13.21
C LEU A 85 -10.77 8.24 -14.20
N ALA A 86 -10.50 9.50 -13.83
CA ALA A 86 -10.73 10.64 -14.70
C ALA A 86 -9.82 10.61 -15.94
N ALA A 87 -8.53 10.31 -15.78
CA ALA A 87 -7.56 10.27 -16.88
C ALA A 87 -7.82 9.11 -17.85
N GLY A 88 -8.25 7.94 -17.36
CA GLY A 88 -8.64 6.79 -18.18
C GLY A 88 -10.01 6.92 -18.84
N GLY A 89 -10.79 7.99 -18.54
CA GLY A 89 -12.17 8.12 -19.01
C GLY A 89 -13.10 7.02 -18.48
N LEU A 90 -12.76 6.43 -17.33
CA LEU A 90 -13.46 5.31 -16.73
C LEU A 90 -14.67 5.79 -15.90
N THR A 91 -15.73 5.01 -15.93
CA THR A 91 -16.90 5.28 -15.07
C THR A 91 -16.54 4.98 -13.62
N GLU A 92 -16.88 5.89 -12.70
CA GLU A 92 -16.64 5.66 -11.26
C GLU A 92 -17.48 4.47 -10.76
N PRO A 93 -16.84 3.40 -10.27
CA PRO A 93 -17.57 2.25 -9.71
C PRO A 93 -18.22 2.59 -8.38
N ALA A 94 -19.07 1.67 -7.88
CA ALA A 94 -19.56 1.76 -6.51
C ALA A 94 -18.36 1.81 -5.55
N LYS A 95 -18.23 2.95 -4.82
CA LYS A 95 -17.07 3.26 -3.96
C LYS A 95 -17.41 3.06 -2.49
N ARG A 96 -16.52 2.38 -1.76
CA ARG A 96 -16.50 2.28 -0.30
C ARG A 96 -15.18 2.81 0.23
N VAL A 97 -15.23 3.81 1.10
CA VAL A 97 -14.08 4.21 1.92
C VAL A 97 -14.09 3.33 3.17
N ASP A 98 -12.97 2.63 3.43
CA ASP A 98 -12.87 1.67 4.52
C ASP A 98 -11.63 1.98 5.39
N GLU A 99 -11.85 2.26 6.67
CA GLU A 99 -10.79 2.58 7.63
C GLU A 99 -9.79 1.43 7.84
N ARG A 100 -10.18 0.21 7.53
CA ARG A 100 -9.28 -0.96 7.60
C ARG A 100 -8.20 -0.94 6.51
N LEU A 101 -8.34 -0.06 5.50
CA LEU A 101 -7.36 0.13 4.41
C LEU A 101 -6.39 1.30 4.66
N ARG A 102 -6.49 1.99 5.84
CA ARG A 102 -5.53 3.06 6.18
C ARG A 102 -4.10 2.54 6.18
N ASP A 103 -3.15 3.44 6.07
CA ASP A 103 -1.75 3.07 6.19
C ASP A 103 -1.42 2.50 7.58
N ARG A 104 -0.25 1.93 7.74
CA ARG A 104 0.26 1.44 9.02
C ARG A 104 0.58 2.63 9.92
N GLU A 105 -0.03 2.66 11.08
CA GLU A 105 0.28 3.67 12.09
C GLU A 105 1.68 3.44 12.67
N LEU A 106 2.52 4.46 12.62
CA LEU A 106 3.88 4.41 13.18
C LEU A 106 3.97 4.93 14.62
N GLY A 107 2.91 5.54 15.14
CA GLY A 107 2.86 6.02 16.53
C GLY A 107 3.97 7.00 16.85
N VAL A 108 4.70 6.78 17.94
CA VAL A 108 5.82 7.66 18.34
C VAL A 108 6.97 7.73 17.35
N LEU A 109 7.00 6.85 16.37
CA LEU A 109 8.01 6.83 15.30
C LEU A 109 7.56 7.57 14.04
N ASP A 110 6.34 8.11 14.02
CA ASP A 110 5.88 8.91 12.91
C ASP A 110 6.77 10.14 12.67
N LEU A 111 6.91 10.54 11.43
CA LEU A 111 7.79 11.66 11.01
C LEU A 111 9.25 11.55 11.46
N HIS A 112 9.76 10.35 11.74
CA HIS A 112 11.17 10.13 12.01
C HIS A 112 11.85 9.38 10.87
N THR A 113 13.05 9.82 10.49
CA THR A 113 13.96 9.04 9.64
C THR A 113 14.52 7.83 10.40
N LEU A 114 15.18 6.90 9.71
CA LEU A 114 15.89 5.81 10.40
C LEU A 114 16.93 6.33 11.41
N GLN A 115 17.67 7.36 11.01
CA GLN A 115 18.62 8.03 11.88
C GLN A 115 17.93 8.66 13.10
N GLY A 116 16.79 9.32 12.87
CA GLY A 116 15.99 9.94 13.92
C GLY A 116 15.46 8.92 14.93
N VAL A 117 15.03 7.74 14.48
CA VAL A 117 14.61 6.66 15.39
C VAL A 117 15.79 6.20 16.25
N ARG A 118 16.96 5.95 15.65
CA ARG A 118 18.16 5.53 16.39
C ARG A 118 18.59 6.58 17.44
N ASN A 119 18.49 7.86 17.09
CA ASN A 119 18.91 8.96 17.96
C ASN A 119 17.90 9.26 19.07
N ARG A 120 16.61 9.26 18.76
CA ARG A 120 15.55 9.76 19.66
C ARG A 120 14.75 8.65 20.35
N HIS A 121 14.69 7.47 19.73
CA HIS A 121 13.93 6.32 20.21
C HIS A 121 14.77 5.03 20.25
N PRO A 122 15.97 5.02 20.89
CA PRO A 122 16.84 3.85 20.89
C PRO A 122 16.21 2.62 21.55
N ASP A 123 15.23 2.82 22.45
CA ASP A 123 14.48 1.74 23.08
C ASP A 123 13.54 1.04 22.08
N GLU A 124 12.89 1.80 21.21
CA GLU A 124 12.05 1.23 20.14
C GLU A 124 12.89 0.49 19.10
N GLU A 125 14.08 0.98 18.77
CA GLU A 125 15.01 0.26 17.88
C GLU A 125 15.46 -1.07 18.51
N ARG A 126 15.80 -1.11 19.81
CA ARG A 126 16.13 -2.36 20.51
C ARG A 126 14.96 -3.33 20.57
N ARG A 127 13.75 -2.81 20.82
CA ARG A 127 12.52 -3.63 20.80
C ARG A 127 12.27 -4.25 19.43
N ARG A 128 12.48 -3.47 18.36
CA ARG A 128 12.33 -3.94 16.98
C ARG A 128 13.32 -5.07 16.67
N GLN A 129 14.59 -4.92 17.05
CA GLN A 129 15.62 -5.94 16.90
C GLN A 129 15.28 -7.23 17.67
N TRP A 130 14.65 -7.11 18.83
CA TRP A 130 14.26 -8.24 19.66
C TRP A 130 13.01 -8.97 19.13
N LEU A 131 11.98 -8.21 18.73
CA LEU A 131 10.66 -8.76 18.33
C LEU A 131 10.59 -9.10 16.84
N GLY A 132 11.49 -8.58 16.01
CA GLY A 132 11.39 -8.65 14.56
C GLY A 132 10.37 -7.67 14.00
N LYS A 133 10.45 -7.42 12.69
CA LYS A 133 9.60 -6.48 11.95
C LYS A 133 8.11 -6.84 12.05
N PHE A 134 7.80 -8.13 12.02
CA PHE A 134 6.41 -8.61 12.00
C PHE A 134 5.65 -8.30 13.29
N TYR A 135 6.28 -8.49 14.45
CA TYR A 135 5.64 -8.30 15.76
C TYR A 135 5.95 -6.97 16.43
N HIS A 136 6.97 -6.23 15.98
CA HIS A 136 7.28 -4.94 16.57
C HIS A 136 6.14 -3.94 16.36
N ARG A 137 5.55 -3.52 17.48
CA ARG A 137 4.54 -2.47 17.54
C ARG A 137 5.14 -1.25 18.22
N PRO A 138 5.37 -0.14 17.50
CA PRO A 138 5.76 1.12 18.14
C PRO A 138 4.70 1.59 19.13
N ALA A 139 5.09 2.33 20.15
CA ALA A 139 4.13 2.90 21.08
C ALA A 139 3.12 3.80 20.33
N GLY A 140 1.82 3.50 20.47
CA GLY A 140 0.74 4.19 19.75
C GLY A 140 0.58 3.80 18.27
N GLY A 141 1.36 2.82 17.78
CA GLY A 141 1.30 2.36 16.39
C GLY A 141 0.82 0.92 16.21
N GLU A 142 1.01 0.39 15.00
CA GLU A 142 0.64 -0.97 14.58
C GLU A 142 1.89 -1.80 14.24
N SER A 143 1.88 -3.08 14.59
CA SER A 143 2.78 -4.09 14.01
C SER A 143 2.25 -4.53 12.65
N TRP A 144 3.06 -5.28 11.88
CA TRP A 144 2.58 -5.94 10.66
C TRP A 144 1.49 -6.97 10.97
N ALA A 145 1.58 -7.66 12.11
CA ALA A 145 0.54 -8.57 12.58
C ALA A 145 -0.80 -7.86 12.82
N ASP A 146 -0.79 -6.62 13.35
CA ASP A 146 -2.01 -5.82 13.54
C ASP A 146 -2.64 -5.42 12.20
N VAL A 147 -1.82 -4.95 11.26
CA VAL A 147 -2.27 -4.62 9.90
C VAL A 147 -2.88 -5.86 9.24
N MET A 148 -2.20 -7.00 9.31
CA MET A 148 -2.70 -8.25 8.74
C MET A 148 -4.04 -8.66 9.37
N LEU A 149 -4.21 -8.49 10.68
CA LEU A 149 -5.47 -8.83 11.38
C LEU A 149 -6.65 -7.98 10.87
N ARG A 150 -6.48 -6.66 10.73
CA ARG A 150 -7.55 -5.81 10.20
C ARG A 150 -7.85 -6.07 8.73
N LEU A 151 -6.84 -6.45 7.94
CA LEU A 151 -7.04 -6.79 6.53
C LEU A 151 -7.71 -8.15 6.35
N ARG A 152 -7.43 -9.15 7.20
CA ARG A 152 -8.22 -10.40 7.23
C ARG A 152 -9.71 -10.11 7.48
N SER A 153 -10.02 -9.18 8.38
CA SER A 153 -11.39 -8.73 8.61
C SER A 153 -12.00 -8.04 7.39
N ALA A 154 -11.24 -7.22 6.66
CA ALA A 154 -11.71 -6.59 5.41
C ALA A 154 -11.93 -7.64 4.32
N LEU A 155 -10.98 -8.54 4.11
CA LEU A 155 -11.06 -9.60 3.09
C LEU A 155 -12.20 -10.60 3.35
N ALA A 156 -12.60 -10.82 4.59
CA ALA A 156 -13.77 -11.64 4.92
C ALA A 156 -15.09 -11.05 4.39
N ASP A 157 -15.12 -9.76 4.06
CA ASP A 157 -16.29 -9.11 3.44
C ASP A 157 -16.31 -9.30 1.90
N VAL A 158 -15.20 -9.69 1.27
CA VAL A 158 -15.09 -9.82 -0.19
C VAL A 158 -16.10 -10.84 -0.75
N ASP A 159 -16.26 -11.97 -0.08
CA ASP A 159 -17.21 -13.01 -0.51
C ASP A 159 -18.68 -12.63 -0.31
N ARG A 160 -18.95 -11.52 0.38
CA ARG A 160 -20.28 -10.95 0.57
C ARG A 160 -20.63 -9.87 -0.44
N LEU A 161 -19.68 -9.48 -1.31
CA LEU A 161 -19.94 -8.50 -2.36
C LEU A 161 -20.81 -9.14 -3.44
N GLU A 162 -22.07 -8.69 -3.51
CA GLU A 162 -22.99 -9.13 -4.55
C GLU A 162 -22.81 -8.31 -5.83
N GLY A 163 -22.93 -8.98 -6.99
CA GLY A 163 -22.84 -8.31 -8.27
C GLY A 163 -21.47 -7.76 -8.64
N THR A 164 -20.41 -8.17 -7.94
CA THR A 164 -19.02 -7.75 -8.16
C THR A 164 -18.21 -8.94 -8.65
N GLU A 165 -17.44 -8.74 -9.71
CA GLU A 165 -16.49 -9.74 -10.22
C GLU A 165 -15.04 -9.28 -9.97
N ARG A 166 -14.78 -7.97 -10.09
CA ARG A 166 -13.47 -7.35 -9.83
C ARG A 166 -13.55 -6.35 -8.67
N LEU A 167 -12.70 -6.54 -7.67
CA LEU A 167 -12.50 -5.60 -6.58
C LEU A 167 -11.23 -4.79 -6.82
N VAL A 168 -11.34 -3.48 -6.93
CA VAL A 168 -10.20 -2.56 -6.96
C VAL A 168 -9.99 -1.99 -5.56
N VAL A 169 -8.75 -2.00 -5.08
CA VAL A 169 -8.38 -1.48 -3.76
C VAL A 169 -7.28 -0.44 -3.92
N ALA A 170 -7.56 0.82 -3.60
CA ALA A 170 -6.56 1.88 -3.57
C ALA A 170 -6.08 2.11 -2.13
N ALA A 171 -4.79 1.86 -1.87
CA ALA A 171 -4.24 1.86 -0.52
C ALA A 171 -2.72 2.18 -0.48
N HIS A 172 -1.96 1.51 0.37
CA HIS A 172 -0.58 1.79 0.76
C HIS A 172 0.29 0.54 0.62
N ASP A 173 1.62 0.70 0.64
CA ASP A 173 2.58 -0.39 0.47
C ASP A 173 2.36 -1.53 1.49
N ALA A 174 2.25 -1.21 2.78
CA ALA A 174 1.99 -2.19 3.82
C ALA A 174 0.66 -2.92 3.63
N VAL A 175 -0.37 -2.22 3.13
CA VAL A 175 -1.69 -2.81 2.86
C VAL A 175 -1.60 -3.78 1.68
N VAL A 176 -0.97 -3.38 0.56
CA VAL A 176 -0.78 -4.24 -0.61
C VAL A 176 -0.01 -5.50 -0.21
N MET A 177 1.12 -5.34 0.50
CA MET A 177 1.94 -6.45 0.97
C MET A 177 1.15 -7.43 1.85
N MET A 178 0.37 -6.91 2.80
CA MET A 178 -0.40 -7.76 3.72
C MET A 178 -1.62 -8.41 3.05
N VAL A 179 -2.27 -7.76 2.09
CA VAL A 179 -3.35 -8.38 1.31
C VAL A 179 -2.80 -9.55 0.50
N VAL A 180 -1.66 -9.38 -0.18
CA VAL A 180 -0.99 -10.47 -0.89
C VAL A 180 -0.65 -11.62 0.06
N ALA A 181 -0.06 -11.31 1.23
CA ALA A 181 0.28 -12.33 2.22
C ALA A 181 -0.93 -13.12 2.72
N VAL A 182 -2.05 -12.44 2.99
CA VAL A 182 -3.29 -13.11 3.42
C VAL A 182 -3.90 -13.96 2.31
N CYS A 183 -3.94 -13.43 1.08
CA CYS A 183 -4.51 -14.16 -0.06
C CYS A 183 -3.70 -15.40 -0.45
N LEU A 184 -2.37 -15.35 -0.31
CA LEU A 184 -1.48 -16.47 -0.61
C LEU A 184 -1.20 -17.38 0.60
N ASP A 185 -1.84 -17.11 1.73
CA ASP A 185 -1.67 -17.84 3.00
C ASP A 185 -0.19 -17.95 3.41
N LEU A 186 0.57 -16.84 3.28
CA LEU A 186 1.97 -16.82 3.67
C LEU A 186 2.09 -16.80 5.20
N ASP A 187 2.92 -17.68 5.72
CA ASP A 187 3.36 -17.61 7.11
C ASP A 187 4.39 -16.48 7.32
N GLU A 188 4.79 -16.23 8.58
CA GLU A 188 5.73 -15.15 8.89
C GLU A 188 7.06 -15.28 8.13
N PRO A 189 7.78 -16.43 8.12
CA PRO A 189 9.02 -16.59 7.39
C PRO A 189 8.88 -16.32 5.88
N ALA A 190 7.83 -16.87 5.25
CA ALA A 190 7.56 -16.68 3.84
C ALA A 190 7.23 -15.23 3.50
N LEU A 191 6.42 -14.55 4.35
CA LEU A 191 6.12 -13.12 4.20
C LEU A 191 7.38 -12.26 4.33
N MET A 192 8.23 -12.54 5.33
CA MET A 192 9.46 -11.76 5.54
C MET A 192 10.43 -11.91 4.36
N GLU A 193 10.56 -13.15 3.83
CA GLU A 193 11.36 -13.37 2.62
C GLU A 193 10.78 -12.70 1.39
N PHE A 194 9.45 -12.76 1.20
CA PHE A 194 8.78 -12.07 0.11
C PHE A 194 8.99 -10.55 0.19
N ALA A 195 8.83 -9.96 1.37
CA ALA A 195 9.00 -8.52 1.58
C ALA A 195 10.47 -8.06 1.48
N ARG A 196 11.44 -8.95 1.68
CA ARG A 196 12.87 -8.64 1.51
C ARG A 196 13.24 -8.49 0.03
N THR A 197 12.61 -9.26 -0.83
CA THR A 197 12.92 -9.32 -2.27
C THR A 197 11.97 -8.50 -3.14
N ASN A 198 10.88 -8.02 -2.59
CA ASN A 198 9.83 -7.33 -3.34
C ASN A 198 9.47 -6.01 -2.66
N ALA A 199 9.51 -4.93 -3.42
CA ALA A 199 9.01 -3.61 -3.03
C ALA A 199 7.70 -3.31 -3.74
N VAL A 200 6.84 -2.54 -3.10
CA VAL A 200 5.62 -2.01 -3.73
C VAL A 200 5.91 -0.57 -4.16
N ALA A 201 6.02 -0.29 -5.45
CA ALA A 201 6.28 1.04 -5.99
C ALA A 201 5.04 1.95 -5.92
N ASN A 202 5.24 3.28 -5.92
CA ASN A 202 4.14 4.24 -5.99
C ASN A 202 3.37 4.09 -7.31
N ALA A 203 2.06 4.25 -7.26
CA ALA A 203 1.12 4.04 -8.36
C ALA A 203 1.19 2.65 -9.02
N SER A 204 1.86 1.67 -8.39
CA SER A 204 1.95 0.31 -8.92
C SER A 204 0.62 -0.43 -8.85
N LEU A 205 0.48 -1.40 -9.75
CA LEU A 205 -0.64 -2.32 -9.83
C LEU A 205 -0.19 -3.73 -9.42
N THR A 206 -0.95 -4.36 -8.51
CA THR A 206 -0.78 -5.76 -8.12
C THR A 206 -2.08 -6.50 -8.37
N ARG A 207 -2.03 -7.68 -8.98
CA ARG A 207 -3.23 -8.44 -9.39
C ARG A 207 -3.23 -9.81 -8.78
N LEU A 208 -4.36 -10.13 -8.14
CA LEU A 208 -4.67 -11.45 -7.60
C LEU A 208 -5.91 -11.99 -8.30
N ARG A 209 -5.91 -13.29 -8.60
CA ARG A 209 -7.03 -13.98 -9.25
C ARG A 209 -7.35 -15.29 -8.54
N ARG A 210 -8.62 -15.68 -8.62
CA ARG A 210 -9.10 -17.02 -8.24
C ARG A 210 -10.17 -17.50 -9.22
N GLU A 211 -10.33 -18.80 -9.37
CA GLU A 211 -11.30 -19.39 -10.32
C GLU A 211 -12.76 -19.22 -9.88
N HIS A 212 -13.03 -19.29 -8.57
CA HIS A 212 -14.36 -19.16 -8.00
C HIS A 212 -14.26 -18.76 -6.50
N ALA A 213 -15.38 -18.38 -5.88
CA ALA A 213 -15.44 -18.12 -4.45
C ALA A 213 -14.93 -19.33 -3.64
N GLY A 214 -14.04 -19.06 -2.67
CA GLY A 214 -13.41 -20.09 -1.85
C GLY A 214 -12.24 -20.82 -2.51
N ALA A 215 -11.95 -20.60 -3.81
CA ALA A 215 -10.72 -21.09 -4.42
C ALA A 215 -9.49 -20.31 -3.90
N PRO A 216 -8.30 -20.93 -3.89
CA PRO A 216 -7.07 -20.23 -3.56
C PRO A 216 -6.83 -19.04 -4.49
N TRP A 217 -6.29 -17.95 -3.93
CA TRP A 217 -5.83 -16.83 -4.72
C TRP A 217 -4.47 -17.14 -5.36
N VAL A 218 -4.27 -16.65 -6.57
CA VAL A 218 -3.00 -16.71 -7.31
C VAL A 218 -2.54 -15.28 -7.57
N LEU A 219 -1.29 -14.99 -7.31
CA LEU A 219 -0.65 -13.74 -7.66
C LEU A 219 -0.27 -13.79 -9.14
N GLU A 220 -0.95 -12.99 -9.97
CA GLU A 220 -0.65 -12.88 -11.40
C GLU A 220 0.42 -11.84 -11.70
N GLU A 221 0.41 -10.76 -10.93
CA GLU A 221 1.30 -9.61 -11.14
C GLU A 221 1.55 -8.90 -9.81
N PHE A 222 2.79 -8.50 -9.55
CA PHE A 222 3.15 -7.80 -8.32
C PHE A 222 3.86 -6.49 -8.62
N SER A 223 3.33 -5.39 -8.07
CA SER A 223 3.95 -4.06 -8.14
C SER A 223 4.35 -3.63 -9.56
N SER A 224 3.53 -3.93 -10.56
CA SER A 224 3.78 -3.52 -11.94
C SER A 224 3.73 -1.99 -12.07
N VAL A 225 4.70 -1.46 -12.80
CA VAL A 225 4.87 -0.05 -13.14
C VAL A 225 5.10 0.14 -14.64
N GLU A 226 4.62 -0.80 -15.46
CA GLU A 226 4.82 -0.79 -16.93
C GLU A 226 4.25 0.46 -17.61
N HIS A 227 3.34 1.16 -16.94
CA HIS A 227 2.74 2.41 -17.38
C HIS A 227 3.53 3.67 -16.99
N LEU A 228 4.64 3.53 -16.26
CA LEU A 228 5.50 4.62 -15.84
C LEU A 228 6.82 4.59 -16.63
N ASP A 229 7.32 5.76 -16.99
CA ASP A 229 8.69 5.88 -17.46
C ASP A 229 9.68 5.65 -16.31
N ASP A 230 10.90 5.17 -16.61
CA ASP A 230 11.91 4.80 -15.60
C ASP A 230 12.19 5.94 -14.59
N GLU A 231 12.15 7.20 -15.05
CA GLU A 231 12.37 8.38 -14.21
C GLU A 231 11.18 8.70 -13.28
N GLU A 232 10.02 8.17 -13.57
CA GLU A 232 8.79 8.35 -12.78
C GLU A 232 8.63 7.28 -11.69
N VAL A 233 9.37 6.17 -11.78
CA VAL A 233 9.25 5.09 -10.80
C VAL A 233 9.87 5.51 -9.48
N THR A 234 9.05 5.55 -8.43
CA THR A 234 9.49 5.86 -7.06
C THR A 234 9.17 4.72 -6.11
N GLU A 235 10.18 4.31 -5.33
CA GLU A 235 10.06 3.29 -4.29
C GLU A 235 10.31 3.93 -2.92
N HIS A 236 9.30 4.59 -2.39
CA HIS A 236 9.32 5.06 -1.02
C HIS A 236 8.74 3.96 -0.12
N THR A 237 9.52 2.94 0.15
CA THR A 237 9.17 1.94 1.14
C THR A 237 9.39 2.54 2.52
N GLY A 238 8.38 2.50 3.35
CA GLY A 238 8.51 2.91 4.75
C GLY A 238 9.60 2.12 5.44
N ARG A 239 10.79 2.71 5.55
CA ARG A 239 12.05 2.17 6.09
C ARG A 239 12.55 0.93 5.34
N LYS A 240 13.55 1.09 4.48
CA LYS A 240 14.41 -0.02 4.05
C LYS A 240 14.97 -0.66 5.32
N ASP A 241 14.50 -1.83 5.63
CA ASP A 241 15.03 -2.58 6.76
C ASP A 241 16.40 -3.07 6.36
N ASP A 242 17.43 -2.42 6.92
CA ASP A 242 18.80 -2.85 6.77
C ASP A 242 18.98 -4.33 7.13
N GLU A 243 19.79 -4.98 6.31
CA GLU A 243 20.41 -6.28 6.45
C GLU A 243 20.84 -6.57 7.89
N HIS A 244 19.98 -7.11 8.72
CA HIS A 244 20.38 -7.86 9.93
C HIS A 244 19.13 -8.45 10.58
N VAL A 245 18.53 -9.43 9.92
CA VAL A 245 17.73 -10.42 10.63
C VAL A 245 18.50 -11.73 10.62
N ARG A 246 19.03 -12.08 11.79
CA ARG A 246 19.44 -13.45 12.08
C ARG A 246 18.23 -14.29 12.44
#